data_cd09dbeb12222f47bce990db890f2113
#
_entry.id   cd09dbeb12222f47bce990db890f2113
#
_cell.length_a   1.000
_cell.length_b   1.000
_cell.length_c   1.000
_cell.angle_alpha   90.00
_cell.angle_beta   90.00
_cell.angle_gamma   90.00
#
_symmetry.space_group_name_H-M   'P 1'
#
loop_
_entity.id
_entity.type
_entity.pdbx_description
1 polymer ?
#
loop_
_entity_poly.entity_id
_entity_poly.type
_entity_poly.pdbx_seq_one_letter_code
_entity_poly.pdbx_strand_id
1 'polypeptide(L)'
;AAQSVPRLDWARSPLGDAIDWPQSLRTAVDIVIHSPMPMLLLWGAELTQIYNDGFAMLAGNKHPAAFGQPADLIWPELKPFTDPIYSAVLTGQVRTFTEQRFVLQRNHRDTEIWLDLTYSPIRDERGEVAGILITAIETNERRRIALELQQRTENSLKAQRNTEQRLQLALAATDAVGTWDWDIGEDRFIADAHFAQ
;
A
#
# COMPACT_ATOMS: atom_id res chain seq x y z
N ALA A 1 6.25 -24.81 0.45
CA ALA A 1 6.86 -24.80 1.78
C ALA A 1 5.73 -24.95 2.80
N ALA A 2 5.82 -25.93 3.70
CA ALA A 2 4.83 -26.11 4.75
C ALA A 2 4.94 -24.90 5.67
N GLN A 3 3.84 -24.15 5.82
CA GLN A 3 3.71 -23.03 6.73
C GLN A 3 3.86 -23.59 8.15
N SER A 4 4.95 -23.23 8.81
CA SER A 4 5.19 -23.67 10.18
C SER A 4 4.61 -22.64 11.14
N VAL A 5 3.35 -22.88 11.54
CA VAL A 5 2.86 -22.24 12.77
C VAL A 5 3.87 -22.56 13.86
N PRO A 6 4.45 -21.57 14.57
CA PRO A 6 5.30 -21.86 15.70
C PRO A 6 4.59 -22.85 16.62
N ARG A 7 5.26 -23.91 17.04
CA ARG A 7 4.73 -24.84 18.04
C ARG A 7 4.64 -24.10 19.38
N LEU A 8 3.59 -23.31 19.53
CA LEU A 8 3.29 -22.63 20.78
C LEU A 8 2.58 -23.61 21.71
N ASP A 9 2.97 -23.59 22.98
CA ASP A 9 2.19 -24.22 24.04
C ASP A 9 1.00 -23.29 24.34
N TRP A 10 -0.10 -23.50 23.62
CA TRP A 10 -1.32 -22.69 23.75
C TRP A 10 -1.92 -22.69 25.12
N ALA A 11 -1.71 -23.76 25.91
CA ALA A 11 -2.17 -23.81 27.30
C ALA A 11 -1.58 -22.67 28.17
N ARG A 12 -0.46 -22.10 27.76
CA ARG A 12 0.18 -20.95 28.42
C ARG A 12 -0.19 -19.59 27.82
N SER A 13 -0.96 -19.56 26.75
CA SER A 13 -1.47 -18.33 26.14
C SER A 13 -2.80 -17.94 26.78
N PRO A 14 -3.25 -16.67 26.67
CA PRO A 14 -4.58 -16.24 27.13
C PRO A 14 -5.74 -17.01 26.46
N LEU A 15 -5.49 -17.69 25.34
CA LEU A 15 -6.52 -18.45 24.61
C LEU A 15 -6.74 -19.87 25.18
N GLY A 16 -5.88 -20.34 26.08
CA GLY A 16 -5.95 -21.71 26.61
C GLY A 16 -5.64 -22.79 25.58
N ASP A 17 -5.85 -24.05 25.98
CA ASP A 17 -5.54 -25.20 25.11
C ASP A 17 -6.39 -25.15 23.83
N ALA A 18 -5.74 -25.43 22.68
CA ALA A 18 -6.39 -25.41 21.37
C ALA A 18 -7.54 -26.44 21.23
N ILE A 19 -7.57 -27.47 22.09
CA ILE A 19 -8.65 -28.46 22.09
C ILE A 19 -9.99 -27.84 22.59
N ASP A 20 -9.90 -26.82 23.43
CA ASP A 20 -11.06 -26.13 24.03
C ASP A 20 -11.53 -24.93 23.21
N TRP A 21 -10.84 -24.60 22.11
CA TRP A 21 -11.21 -23.44 21.29
C TRP A 21 -12.59 -23.61 20.67
N PRO A 22 -13.41 -22.54 20.66
CA PRO A 22 -14.70 -22.55 19.95
C PRO A 22 -14.51 -22.77 18.44
N GLN A 23 -15.54 -23.25 17.79
CA GLN A 23 -15.47 -23.57 16.35
C GLN A 23 -15.16 -22.31 15.51
N SER A 24 -15.72 -21.16 15.88
CA SER A 24 -15.45 -19.88 15.25
C SER A 24 -13.96 -19.51 15.26
N LEU A 25 -13.27 -19.68 16.41
CA LEU A 25 -11.85 -19.46 16.51
C LEU A 25 -11.05 -20.45 15.65
N ARG A 26 -11.36 -21.74 15.71
CA ARG A 26 -10.68 -22.76 14.88
C ARG A 26 -10.80 -22.44 13.39
N THR A 27 -12.00 -22.08 12.95
CA THR A 27 -12.24 -21.72 11.54
C THR A 27 -11.47 -20.46 11.16
N ALA A 28 -11.46 -19.41 12.01
CA ALA A 28 -10.72 -18.18 11.76
C ALA A 28 -9.20 -18.43 11.67
N VAL A 29 -8.66 -19.26 12.57
CA VAL A 29 -7.26 -19.65 12.58
C VAL A 29 -6.90 -20.42 11.30
N ASP A 30 -7.73 -21.37 10.89
CA ASP A 30 -7.52 -22.14 9.66
C ASP A 30 -7.47 -21.24 8.42
N ILE A 31 -8.38 -20.28 8.32
CA ILE A 31 -8.39 -19.27 7.24
C ILE A 31 -7.10 -18.46 7.27
N VAL A 32 -6.69 -17.94 8.42
CA VAL A 32 -5.51 -17.10 8.56
C VAL A 32 -4.24 -17.85 8.15
N ILE A 33 -4.05 -19.05 8.69
CA ILE A 33 -2.82 -19.82 8.48
C ILE A 33 -2.65 -20.26 7.02
N HIS A 34 -3.73 -20.62 6.34
CA HIS A 34 -3.68 -21.06 4.94
C HIS A 34 -3.83 -19.94 3.91
N SER A 35 -4.05 -18.69 4.36
CA SER A 35 -4.13 -17.56 3.45
C SER A 35 -2.76 -17.21 2.84
N PRO A 36 -2.69 -16.96 1.52
CA PRO A 36 -1.49 -16.40 0.89
C PRO A 36 -1.30 -14.92 1.20
N MET A 37 -2.33 -14.24 1.69
CA MET A 37 -2.27 -12.83 2.06
C MET A 37 -1.80 -12.65 3.50
N PRO A 38 -1.02 -11.61 3.82
CA PRO A 38 -0.68 -11.27 5.20
C PRO A 38 -1.94 -11.06 6.04
N MET A 39 -2.14 -11.91 7.04
CA MET A 39 -3.30 -11.87 7.93
C MET A 39 -2.90 -11.99 9.39
N LEU A 40 -3.57 -11.21 10.24
CA LEU A 40 -3.50 -11.25 11.69
C LEU A 40 -4.91 -11.38 12.26
N LEU A 41 -5.10 -12.38 13.11
CA LEU A 41 -6.28 -12.55 13.96
C LEU A 41 -5.94 -12.04 15.36
N LEU A 42 -6.79 -11.19 15.89
CA LEU A 42 -6.85 -10.81 17.30
C LEU A 42 -8.06 -11.46 17.92
N TRP A 43 -7.90 -12.24 18.99
CA TRP A 43 -9.01 -12.99 19.58
C TRP A 43 -9.10 -12.84 21.09
N GLY A 44 -10.33 -12.82 21.58
CA GLY A 44 -10.65 -12.76 22.99
C GLY A 44 -10.45 -11.37 23.62
N ALA A 45 -10.66 -11.29 24.93
CA ALA A 45 -10.63 -10.02 25.67
C ALA A 45 -9.24 -9.35 25.64
N GLU A 46 -8.19 -10.14 25.57
CA GLU A 46 -6.80 -9.64 25.51
C GLU A 46 -6.29 -9.41 24.10
N LEU A 47 -7.13 -9.61 23.07
CA LEU A 47 -6.75 -9.46 21.65
C LEU A 47 -5.46 -10.22 21.32
N THR A 48 -5.43 -11.51 21.71
CA THR A 48 -4.28 -12.40 21.51
C THR A 48 -4.05 -12.63 20.02
N GLN A 49 -2.79 -12.53 19.60
CA GLN A 49 -2.37 -12.53 18.20
C GLN A 49 -2.13 -13.93 17.65
N ILE A 50 -2.77 -14.24 16.52
CA ILE A 50 -2.45 -15.39 15.66
C ILE A 50 -2.29 -14.88 14.24
N TYR A 51 -1.20 -15.21 13.58
CA TYR A 51 -0.94 -14.69 12.24
C TYR A 51 -0.19 -15.69 11.36
N ASN A 52 -0.24 -15.48 10.07
CA ASN A 52 0.47 -16.31 9.09
C ASN A 52 1.88 -15.79 8.77
N ASP A 53 2.62 -16.57 7.96
CA ASP A 53 3.98 -16.23 7.54
C ASP A 53 4.05 -14.88 6.79
N GLY A 54 3.01 -14.54 6.02
CA GLY A 54 2.91 -13.25 5.34
C GLY A 54 2.93 -12.08 6.33
N PHE A 55 2.15 -12.17 7.41
CA PHE A 55 2.15 -11.16 8.46
C PHE A 55 3.42 -11.20 9.32
N ALA A 56 4.03 -12.38 9.52
CA ALA A 56 5.30 -12.51 10.23
C ALA A 56 6.41 -11.67 9.58
N MET A 57 6.41 -11.57 8.25
CA MET A 57 7.33 -10.70 7.51
C MET A 57 7.07 -9.21 7.80
N LEU A 58 5.81 -8.80 7.97
CA LEU A 58 5.44 -7.44 8.37
C LEU A 58 5.83 -7.17 9.83
N ALA A 59 5.63 -8.15 10.72
CA ALA A 59 5.98 -8.03 12.13
C ALA A 59 7.49 -7.86 12.37
N GLY A 60 8.32 -8.33 11.43
CA GLY A 60 9.76 -8.13 11.47
C GLY A 60 10.41 -8.68 12.74
N ASN A 61 11.13 -7.81 13.46
CA ASN A 61 11.87 -8.22 14.67
C ASN A 61 10.97 -8.65 15.85
N LYS A 62 9.66 -8.37 15.78
CA LYS A 62 8.71 -8.82 16.81
C LYS A 62 8.29 -10.27 16.64
N HIS A 63 8.43 -10.83 15.44
CA HIS A 63 8.26 -12.27 15.22
C HIS A 63 9.55 -13.02 15.69
N PRO A 64 9.45 -14.20 16.34
CA PRO A 64 8.23 -14.95 16.68
C PRO A 64 7.58 -14.55 18.03
N ALA A 65 8.20 -13.68 18.81
CA ALA A 65 7.76 -13.36 20.17
C ALA A 65 6.33 -12.81 20.25
N ALA A 66 5.85 -12.16 19.19
CA ALA A 66 4.49 -11.62 19.11
C ALA A 66 3.40 -12.70 18.99
N PHE A 67 3.73 -13.88 18.49
CA PHE A 67 2.76 -14.95 18.25
C PHE A 67 2.20 -15.51 19.57
N GLY A 68 0.87 -15.51 19.70
CA GLY A 68 0.19 -15.97 20.91
C GLY A 68 0.20 -14.97 22.07
N GLN A 69 0.64 -13.72 21.84
CA GLN A 69 0.69 -12.67 22.86
C GLN A 69 -0.39 -11.61 22.63
N PRO A 70 -0.85 -10.91 23.68
CA PRO A 70 -1.74 -9.76 23.55
C PRO A 70 -1.15 -8.67 22.65
N ALA A 71 -2.00 -8.07 21.80
CA ALA A 71 -1.56 -7.04 20.86
C ALA A 71 -0.98 -5.81 21.56
N ASP A 72 -1.60 -5.38 22.64
CA ASP A 72 -1.19 -4.21 23.43
C ASP A 72 0.20 -4.35 24.06
N LEU A 73 0.59 -5.57 24.40
CA LEU A 73 1.90 -5.86 24.98
C LEU A 73 3.00 -5.73 23.92
N ILE A 74 2.69 -6.14 22.69
CA ILE A 74 3.67 -6.24 21.60
C ILE A 74 3.79 -4.91 20.83
N TRP A 75 2.68 -4.18 20.68
CA TRP A 75 2.59 -2.97 19.85
C TRP A 75 2.17 -1.72 20.64
N PRO A 76 2.79 -1.40 21.80
CA PRO A 76 2.40 -0.26 22.60
C PRO A 76 2.52 1.06 21.81
N GLU A 77 3.45 1.14 20.86
CA GLU A 77 3.66 2.29 19.99
C GLU A 77 2.51 2.52 18.99
N LEU A 78 1.74 1.48 18.67
CA LEU A 78 0.61 1.58 17.74
C LEU A 78 -0.73 1.87 18.45
N LYS A 79 -0.81 1.80 19.79
CA LYS A 79 -2.04 2.01 20.55
C LYS A 79 -2.80 3.29 20.18
N PRO A 80 -2.17 4.46 20.02
CA PRO A 80 -2.90 5.68 19.65
C PRO A 80 -3.65 5.55 18.32
N PHE A 81 -3.15 4.71 17.42
CA PHE A 81 -3.78 4.42 16.13
C PHE A 81 -4.80 3.27 16.26
N THR A 82 -4.46 2.20 16.96
CA THR A 82 -5.26 0.96 16.98
C THR A 82 -6.43 0.98 17.97
N ASP A 83 -6.32 1.62 19.13
CA ASP A 83 -7.37 1.62 20.17
C ASP A 83 -8.73 2.11 19.63
N PRO A 84 -8.84 3.24 18.91
CA PRO A 84 -10.13 3.68 18.38
C PRO A 84 -10.65 2.74 17.29
N ILE A 85 -9.76 2.08 16.54
CA ILE A 85 -10.12 1.11 15.51
C ILE A 85 -10.67 -0.16 16.15
N TYR A 86 -9.94 -0.73 17.12
CA TYR A 86 -10.37 -1.95 17.82
C TYR A 86 -11.72 -1.72 18.53
N SER A 87 -11.89 -0.59 19.21
CA SER A 87 -13.15 -0.23 19.83
C SER A 87 -14.32 -0.21 18.84
N ALA A 88 -14.12 0.39 17.65
CA ALA A 88 -15.14 0.44 16.62
C ALA A 88 -15.43 -0.95 16.02
N VAL A 89 -14.38 -1.76 15.78
CA VAL A 89 -14.56 -3.10 15.20
C VAL A 89 -15.24 -4.05 16.18
N LEU A 90 -14.93 -3.96 17.46
CA LEU A 90 -15.59 -4.76 18.50
C LEU A 90 -17.09 -4.41 18.64
N THR A 91 -17.55 -3.24 18.19
CA THR A 91 -18.99 -2.94 18.05
C THR A 91 -19.60 -3.43 16.72
N GLY A 92 -18.84 -4.15 15.90
CA GLY A 92 -19.30 -4.73 14.64
C GLY A 92 -19.03 -3.90 13.40
N GLN A 93 -18.27 -2.80 13.50
CA GLN A 93 -17.94 -1.95 12.37
C GLN A 93 -16.69 -2.46 11.64
N VAL A 94 -16.67 -2.42 10.30
CA VAL A 94 -15.47 -2.63 9.52
C VAL A 94 -14.70 -1.32 9.38
N ARG A 95 -13.37 -1.37 9.45
CA ARG A 95 -12.48 -0.23 9.22
C ARG A 95 -11.47 -0.57 8.13
N THR A 96 -11.29 0.35 7.17
CA THR A 96 -10.35 0.20 6.07
C THR A 96 -9.48 1.45 5.95
N PHE A 97 -8.19 1.25 5.71
CA PHE A 97 -7.21 2.31 5.51
C PHE A 97 -6.41 1.98 4.25
N THR A 98 -6.23 2.95 3.39
CA THR A 98 -5.41 2.83 2.19
C THR A 98 -4.15 3.65 2.34
N GLU A 99 -3.01 3.09 1.92
CA GLU A 99 -1.70 3.75 1.97
C GLU A 99 -1.37 4.36 3.34
N GLN A 100 -1.72 3.64 4.42
CA GLN A 100 -1.37 4.08 5.77
C GLN A 100 0.12 3.92 6.01
N ARG A 101 0.79 5.01 6.39
CA ARG A 101 2.23 5.03 6.65
C ARG A 101 2.53 4.54 8.07
N PHE A 102 3.53 3.65 8.18
CA PHE A 102 4.12 3.20 9.44
C PHE A 102 5.64 3.26 9.36
N VAL A 103 6.27 3.36 10.54
CA VAL A 103 7.70 3.14 10.70
C VAL A 103 7.86 1.91 11.59
N LEU A 104 8.34 0.82 11.01
CA LEU A 104 8.54 -0.45 11.71
C LEU A 104 10.02 -0.82 11.73
N GLN A 105 10.44 -1.48 12.81
CA GLN A 105 11.80 -2.01 12.90
C GLN A 105 11.94 -3.32 12.13
N ARG A 106 12.71 -3.27 11.04
CA ARG A 106 13.10 -4.44 10.25
C ARG A 106 14.63 -4.53 10.20
N ASN A 107 15.18 -5.70 10.51
CA ASN A 107 16.64 -5.91 10.51
C ASN A 107 17.40 -4.84 11.32
N HIS A 108 16.89 -4.50 12.51
CA HIS A 108 17.43 -3.48 13.41
C HIS A 108 17.52 -2.06 12.81
N ARG A 109 16.70 -1.77 11.79
CA ARG A 109 16.59 -0.44 11.18
C ARG A 109 15.13 -0.01 11.12
N ASP A 110 14.91 1.25 11.38
CA ASP A 110 13.60 1.87 11.16
C ASP A 110 13.34 1.90 9.65
N THR A 111 12.27 1.21 9.25
CA THR A 111 11.87 1.09 7.85
C THR A 111 10.48 1.69 7.68
N GLU A 112 10.38 2.65 6.78
CA GLU A 112 9.09 3.21 6.39
C GLU A 112 8.36 2.22 5.48
N ILE A 113 7.11 1.92 5.84
CA ILE A 113 6.24 1.06 5.06
C ILE A 113 4.86 1.69 4.89
N TRP A 114 4.24 1.36 3.79
CA TRP A 114 2.89 1.78 3.46
C TRP A 114 2.02 0.55 3.36
N LEU A 115 0.89 0.54 4.09
CA LEU A 115 -0.02 -0.60 4.19
C LEU A 115 -1.43 -0.21 3.79
N ASP A 116 -2.06 -1.07 2.99
CA ASP A 116 -3.52 -1.13 2.92
C ASP A 116 -3.98 -2.10 4.02
N LEU A 117 -4.85 -1.62 4.90
CA LEU A 117 -5.31 -2.34 6.08
C LEU A 117 -6.82 -2.48 6.08
N THR A 118 -7.32 -3.66 6.41
CA THR A 118 -8.74 -3.87 6.69
C THR A 118 -8.89 -4.60 8.00
N TYR A 119 -9.75 -4.06 8.87
CA TYR A 119 -10.12 -4.61 10.17
C TYR A 119 -11.57 -5.05 10.10
N SER A 120 -11.83 -6.35 10.26
CA SER A 120 -13.15 -6.95 10.16
C SER A 120 -13.51 -7.68 11.46
N PRO A 121 -14.74 -7.50 11.99
CA PRO A 121 -15.18 -8.24 13.16
C PRO A 121 -15.41 -9.71 12.84
N ILE A 122 -14.98 -10.59 13.75
CA ILE A 122 -15.33 -12.01 13.72
C ILE A 122 -16.26 -12.30 14.89
N ARG A 123 -17.36 -12.98 14.57
CA ARG A 123 -18.37 -13.33 15.56
C ARG A 123 -18.20 -14.76 16.07
N ASP A 124 -18.55 -14.96 17.32
CA ASP A 124 -18.64 -16.27 17.93
C ASP A 124 -19.97 -16.99 17.61
N GLU A 125 -20.18 -18.14 18.21
CA GLU A 125 -21.37 -18.97 18.06
C GLU A 125 -22.64 -18.32 18.61
N ARG A 126 -22.52 -17.25 19.42
CA ARG A 126 -23.61 -16.45 19.96
C ARG A 126 -23.95 -15.23 19.11
N GLY A 127 -23.16 -14.99 18.06
CA GLY A 127 -23.28 -13.82 17.22
C GLY A 127 -22.59 -12.56 17.77
N GLU A 128 -21.91 -12.67 18.94
CA GLU A 128 -21.14 -11.57 19.51
C GLU A 128 -19.78 -11.44 18.84
N VAL A 129 -19.24 -10.23 18.78
CA VAL A 129 -17.89 -10.01 18.22
C VAL A 129 -16.85 -10.50 19.22
N ALA A 130 -16.16 -11.59 18.88
CA ALA A 130 -15.15 -12.23 19.72
C ALA A 130 -13.73 -11.99 19.24
N GLY A 131 -13.55 -11.46 18.02
CA GLY A 131 -12.23 -11.21 17.47
C GLY A 131 -12.24 -10.20 16.32
N ILE A 132 -11.03 -9.84 15.89
CA ILE A 132 -10.77 -8.92 14.79
C ILE A 132 -9.85 -9.63 13.78
N LEU A 133 -10.29 -9.72 12.54
CA LEU A 133 -9.44 -10.15 11.44
C LEU A 133 -8.83 -8.92 10.76
N ILE A 134 -7.51 -8.90 10.66
CA ILE A 134 -6.76 -7.84 10.01
C ILE A 134 -6.09 -8.42 8.76
N THR A 135 -6.34 -7.80 7.61
CA THR A 135 -5.54 -8.01 6.41
C THR A 135 -4.63 -6.82 6.20
N ALA A 136 -3.37 -7.08 5.87
CA ALA A 136 -2.36 -6.05 5.70
C ALA A 136 -1.57 -6.29 4.41
N ILE A 137 -1.66 -5.36 3.47
CA ILE A 137 -0.97 -5.47 2.18
C ILE A 137 0.06 -4.34 2.09
N GLU A 138 1.32 -4.69 1.94
CA GLU A 138 2.38 -3.71 1.71
C GLU A 138 2.29 -3.12 0.30
N THR A 139 2.22 -1.79 0.21
CA THR A 139 2.02 -1.06 -1.05
C THR A 139 3.25 -0.29 -1.53
N ASN A 140 4.38 -0.43 -0.86
CA ASN A 140 5.63 0.28 -1.18
C ASN A 140 6.02 0.15 -2.65
N GLU A 141 6.01 -1.05 -3.20
CA GLU A 141 6.40 -1.30 -4.59
C GLU A 141 5.39 -0.70 -5.57
N ARG A 142 4.09 -0.88 -5.33
CA ARG A 142 3.03 -0.26 -6.14
C ARG A 142 3.16 1.26 -6.14
N ARG A 143 3.41 1.86 -4.98
CA ARG A 143 3.62 3.30 -4.82
C ARG A 143 4.86 3.78 -5.56
N ARG A 144 5.98 3.07 -5.46
CA ARG A 144 7.22 3.38 -6.19
C ARG A 144 6.98 3.41 -7.69
N ILE A 145 6.34 2.37 -8.23
CA ILE A 145 6.02 2.27 -9.66
C ILE A 145 5.10 3.42 -10.11
N ALA A 146 4.08 3.75 -9.32
CA ALA A 146 3.17 4.84 -9.64
C ALA A 146 3.88 6.20 -9.70
N LEU A 147 4.77 6.49 -8.74
CA LEU A 147 5.57 7.71 -8.73
C LEU A 147 6.55 7.79 -9.91
N GLU A 148 7.22 6.69 -10.24
CA GLU A 148 8.11 6.63 -11.41
C GLU A 148 7.36 6.88 -12.72
N LEU A 149 6.16 6.30 -12.85
CA LEU A 149 5.32 6.49 -14.04
C LEU A 149 4.85 7.94 -14.14
N GLN A 150 4.42 8.54 -13.04
CA GLN A 150 4.02 9.94 -13.00
C GLN A 150 5.17 10.86 -13.42
N GLN A 151 6.38 10.67 -12.88
CA GLN A 151 7.55 11.45 -13.25
C GLN A 151 7.90 11.34 -14.74
N ARG A 152 7.82 10.12 -15.30
CA ARG A 152 8.07 9.90 -16.73
C ARG A 152 7.04 10.65 -17.58
N THR A 153 5.78 10.63 -17.20
CA THR A 153 4.71 11.33 -17.90
C THR A 153 4.93 12.84 -17.85
N GLU A 154 5.25 13.41 -16.68
CA GLU A 154 5.54 14.84 -16.52
C GLU A 154 6.75 15.27 -17.36
N ASN A 155 7.83 14.48 -17.35
CA ASN A 155 9.00 14.76 -18.14
C ASN A 155 8.72 14.71 -19.65
N SER A 156 7.93 13.74 -20.09
CA SER A 156 7.49 13.64 -21.49
C SER A 156 6.67 14.85 -21.92
N LEU A 157 5.71 15.28 -21.11
CA LEU A 157 4.90 16.47 -21.38
C LEU A 157 5.73 17.77 -21.41
N LYS A 158 6.73 17.89 -20.52
CA LYS A 158 7.66 19.02 -20.53
C LYS A 158 8.50 19.03 -21.81
N ALA A 159 9.03 17.90 -22.23
CA ALA A 159 9.80 17.77 -23.46
C ALA A 159 8.95 18.12 -24.69
N GLN A 160 7.73 17.64 -24.76
CA GLN A 160 6.80 17.95 -25.83
C GLN A 160 6.50 19.46 -25.91
N ARG A 161 6.17 20.08 -24.78
CA ARG A 161 5.94 21.55 -24.72
C ARG A 161 7.15 22.35 -25.17
N ASN A 162 8.37 21.95 -24.75
CA ASN A 162 9.60 22.61 -25.15
C ASN A 162 9.84 22.48 -26.67
N THR A 163 9.54 21.33 -27.25
CA THR A 163 9.67 21.10 -28.69
C THR A 163 8.67 21.96 -29.46
N GLU A 164 7.42 22.01 -28.99
CA GLU A 164 6.38 22.84 -29.59
C GLU A 164 6.71 24.34 -29.53
N GLN A 165 7.19 24.83 -28.37
CA GLN A 165 7.65 26.21 -28.22
C GLN A 165 8.83 26.54 -29.16
N ARG A 166 9.80 25.62 -29.28
CA ARG A 166 10.92 25.80 -30.24
C ARG A 166 10.45 25.85 -31.67
N LEU A 167 9.47 25.01 -32.03
CA LEU A 167 8.88 25.00 -33.36
C LEU A 167 8.13 26.33 -33.62
N GLN A 168 7.34 26.80 -32.67
CA GLN A 168 6.63 28.08 -32.78
C GLN A 168 7.60 29.25 -32.94
N LEU A 169 8.69 29.27 -32.14
CA LEU A 169 9.72 30.31 -32.27
C LEU A 169 10.45 30.24 -33.62
N ALA A 170 10.72 29.04 -34.12
CA ALA A 170 11.37 28.87 -35.45
C ALA A 170 10.43 29.33 -36.58
N LEU A 171 9.13 29.03 -36.50
CA LEU A 171 8.15 29.48 -37.46
C LEU A 171 7.97 31.03 -37.42
N ALA A 172 7.88 31.62 -36.21
CA ALA A 172 7.84 33.05 -36.06
C ALA A 172 9.10 33.76 -36.57
N ALA A 173 10.28 33.15 -36.42
CA ALA A 173 11.50 33.67 -36.97
C ALA A 173 11.52 33.57 -38.53
N THR A 174 10.85 32.55 -39.08
CA THR A 174 10.73 32.39 -40.55
C THR A 174 9.76 33.39 -41.12
N ASP A 175 8.69 33.73 -40.42
CA ASP A 175 7.80 34.82 -40.81
C ASP A 175 8.45 36.22 -40.78
N ALA A 176 9.52 36.39 -40.01
CA ALA A 176 10.31 37.62 -39.96
C ALA A 176 11.35 37.71 -41.08
N VAL A 177 11.59 36.63 -41.82
CA VAL A 177 12.50 36.57 -42.95
C VAL A 177 11.68 36.44 -44.23
N GLY A 178 11.56 37.50 -44.98
CA GLY A 178 10.88 37.47 -46.27
C GLY A 178 11.51 36.42 -47.20
N THR A 179 10.69 35.65 -47.85
CA THR A 179 11.13 34.67 -48.87
C THR A 179 10.85 35.19 -50.27
N TRP A 180 11.72 34.86 -51.17
CA TRP A 180 11.55 35.19 -52.59
C TRP A 180 11.94 33.99 -53.46
N ASP A 181 11.25 33.89 -54.57
CA ASP A 181 11.52 32.90 -55.60
C ASP A 181 11.58 33.61 -56.96
N TRP A 182 12.59 33.23 -57.79
CA TRP A 182 12.76 33.79 -59.12
C TRP A 182 12.64 32.67 -60.15
N ASP A 183 11.57 32.69 -60.90
CA ASP A 183 11.43 31.83 -62.06
C ASP A 183 12.20 32.41 -63.25
N ILE A 184 13.38 31.86 -63.49
CA ILE A 184 14.31 32.31 -64.54
C ILE A 184 13.73 32.06 -65.94
N GLY A 185 12.86 31.03 -66.08
CA GLY A 185 12.28 30.66 -67.37
C GLY A 185 11.17 31.63 -67.83
N GLU A 186 10.43 32.19 -66.89
CA GLU A 186 9.35 33.14 -67.13
C GLU A 186 9.69 34.60 -66.76
N ASP A 187 10.94 34.81 -66.28
CA ASP A 187 11.42 36.09 -65.74
C ASP A 187 10.46 36.72 -64.71
N ARG A 188 9.97 35.86 -63.83
CA ARG A 188 8.98 36.26 -62.85
C ARG A 188 9.53 36.15 -61.43
N PHE A 189 9.43 37.27 -60.69
CA PHE A 189 9.83 37.37 -59.30
C PHE A 189 8.60 37.27 -58.41
N ILE A 190 8.64 36.37 -57.46
CA ILE A 190 7.60 36.21 -56.47
C ILE A 190 8.24 36.40 -55.10
N ALA A 191 7.73 37.36 -54.32
CA ALA A 191 8.16 37.60 -52.95
C ALA A 191 6.95 37.54 -52.02
N ASP A 192 7.18 37.10 -50.79
CA ASP A 192 6.09 37.17 -49.77
C ASP A 192 5.89 38.62 -49.25
N ALA A 193 4.83 38.80 -48.45
CA ALA A 193 4.43 40.15 -47.97
C ALA A 193 5.47 40.79 -47.02
N HIS A 194 6.40 40.06 -46.46
CA HIS A 194 7.47 40.55 -45.56
C HIS A 194 8.69 41.05 -46.31
N PHE A 195 8.88 40.66 -47.57
CA PHE A 195 9.99 41.15 -48.40
C PHE A 195 9.71 42.55 -49.00
N ALA A 196 8.45 42.98 -48.98
CA ALA A 196 8.04 44.22 -49.59
C ALA A 196 8.00 45.42 -48.65
N GLN A 197 8.42 45.29 -47.40
CA GLN A 197 8.61 46.37 -46.44
C GLN A 197 10.08 46.71 -46.25
#